data_f512809f7deeddca27783cda48b1e4d9
#
_entry.id   f512809f7deeddca27783cda48b1e4d9
#
_cell.length_a   1.000
_cell.length_b   1.000
_cell.length_c   1.000
_cell.angle_alpha   90.00
_cell.angle_beta   90.00
_cell.angle_gamma   90.00
#
_symmetry.space_group_name_H-M   'P 1'
#
loop_
_entity.id
_entity.type
_entity.pdbx_description
1 polymer ?
#
loop_
_entity_poly.entity_id
_entity_poly.type
_entity_poly.pdbx_seq_one_letter_code
_entity_poly.pdbx_strand_id
1 'polypeptide(L)'
;GSGGFVHIELDKIFRQQDEHFIRILNNFRNNTVTAEDVAALNQHYRPEVRKEDEGIITLTTHNHKADELNRRALDRLPGPSSTFEAEVDGEFPESMFPLNPSLELRVGAQVMFTRNDPERSYFNGKLAQVTRIEKESIEVAMHDGGTPYVLKKERWENKRYKVLDDTKELMEDIIGVFDHYPVKLAWAITVHKSQGLTFDKAIIDVGQAFAPGQVYVALSRLRSLDGLILRTPINPGVVSRDAEVVALTARKEDVS
;
A
#
# COMPACT_ATOMS: atom_id res chain seq x y z
N GLY A 1 14.33 4.89 -38.94
CA GLY A 1 12.90 5.08 -38.86
C GLY A 1 12.10 3.98 -38.15
N SER A 2 12.72 2.84 -37.74
CA SER A 2 11.98 1.72 -37.10
C SER A 2 11.72 1.90 -35.58
N GLY A 3 12.49 2.72 -34.91
CA GLY A 3 12.36 2.92 -33.45
C GLY A 3 11.10 3.70 -33.04
N GLY A 4 10.63 4.63 -33.86
CA GLY A 4 9.47 5.44 -33.56
C GLY A 4 8.13 4.68 -33.68
N PHE A 5 8.04 3.74 -34.58
CA PHE A 5 6.84 2.91 -34.77
C PHE A 5 6.62 1.93 -33.60
N VAL A 6 7.70 1.30 -33.12
CA VAL A 6 7.65 0.39 -31.96
C VAL A 6 7.23 1.12 -30.69
N HIS A 7 7.73 2.36 -30.46
CA HIS A 7 7.34 3.18 -29.31
C HIS A 7 5.85 3.57 -29.37
N ILE A 8 5.32 3.93 -30.52
CA ILE A 8 3.90 4.29 -30.68
C ILE A 8 2.99 3.10 -30.42
N GLU A 9 3.35 1.89 -30.84
CA GLU A 9 2.57 0.67 -30.55
C GLU A 9 2.59 0.30 -29.06
N LEU A 10 3.75 0.40 -28.40
CA LEU A 10 3.86 0.16 -26.97
C LEU A 10 3.00 1.12 -26.16
N ASP A 11 3.03 2.42 -26.48
CA ASP A 11 2.21 3.43 -25.83
C ASP A 11 0.71 3.16 -26.03
N LYS A 12 0.30 2.70 -27.19
CA LYS A 12 -1.08 2.33 -27.48
C LYS A 12 -1.54 1.12 -26.65
N ILE A 13 -0.70 0.10 -26.49
CA ILE A 13 -0.99 -1.09 -25.67
C ILE A 13 -1.12 -0.68 -24.20
N PHE A 14 -0.22 0.14 -23.66
CA PHE A 14 -0.30 0.65 -22.29
C PHE A 14 -1.57 1.45 -22.03
N ARG A 15 -1.99 2.33 -22.93
CA ARG A 15 -3.25 3.07 -22.81
C ARG A 15 -4.47 2.16 -22.78
N GLN A 16 -4.49 1.09 -23.58
CA GLN A 16 -5.60 0.14 -23.61
C GLN A 16 -5.70 -0.64 -22.30
N GLN A 17 -4.59 -1.05 -21.71
CA GLN A 17 -4.54 -1.70 -20.41
C GLN A 17 -4.99 -0.77 -19.29
N ASP A 18 -4.57 0.49 -19.30
CA ASP A 18 -4.98 1.49 -18.34
C ASP A 18 -6.48 1.78 -18.43
N GLU A 19 -7.01 1.92 -19.63
CA GLU A 19 -8.45 2.10 -19.88
C GLU A 19 -9.27 0.91 -19.39
N HIS A 20 -8.78 -0.31 -19.60
CA HIS A 20 -9.42 -1.53 -19.11
C HIS A 20 -9.44 -1.55 -17.57
N PHE A 21 -8.32 -1.24 -16.91
CA PHE A 21 -8.23 -1.18 -15.46
C PHE A 21 -9.15 -0.09 -14.87
N ILE A 22 -9.17 1.10 -15.47
CA ILE A 22 -10.03 2.21 -15.06
C ILE A 22 -11.51 1.82 -15.18
N ARG A 23 -11.88 1.13 -16.25
CA ARG A 23 -13.26 0.65 -16.46
C ARG A 23 -13.67 -0.35 -15.38
N ILE A 24 -12.79 -1.31 -15.04
CA ILE A 24 -13.03 -2.26 -13.95
C ILE A 24 -13.22 -1.51 -12.63
N LEU A 25 -12.32 -0.58 -12.30
CA LEU A 25 -12.40 0.25 -11.10
C LEU A 25 -13.73 1.01 -11.03
N ASN A 26 -14.13 1.65 -12.12
CA ASN A 26 -15.39 2.39 -12.19
C ASN A 26 -16.61 1.50 -11.98
N ASN A 27 -16.60 0.27 -12.52
CA ASN A 27 -17.67 -0.68 -12.33
C ASN A 27 -17.80 -1.12 -10.86
N PHE A 28 -16.69 -1.36 -10.19
CA PHE A 28 -16.70 -1.66 -8.75
C PHE A 28 -17.16 -0.47 -7.92
N ARG A 29 -16.73 0.74 -8.26
CA ARG A 29 -17.14 1.97 -7.57
C ARG A 29 -18.62 2.24 -7.70
N ASN A 30 -19.17 2.05 -8.90
CA ASN A 30 -20.56 2.37 -9.25
C ASN A 30 -21.53 1.21 -9.03
N ASN A 31 -21.04 0.06 -8.54
CA ASN A 31 -21.82 -1.17 -8.37
C ASN A 31 -22.45 -1.64 -9.69
N THR A 32 -21.70 -1.55 -10.77
CA THR A 32 -22.05 -2.02 -12.12
C THR A 32 -21.12 -3.13 -12.61
N VAL A 33 -20.62 -3.95 -11.68
CA VAL A 33 -19.65 -5.01 -11.93
C VAL A 33 -20.25 -6.05 -12.88
N THR A 34 -19.49 -6.41 -13.91
CA THR A 34 -19.85 -7.42 -14.90
C THR A 34 -19.16 -8.75 -14.62
N ALA A 35 -19.66 -9.84 -15.22
CA ALA A 35 -19.00 -11.15 -15.16
C ALA A 35 -17.60 -11.11 -15.80
N GLU A 36 -17.41 -10.31 -16.85
CA GLU A 36 -16.10 -10.12 -17.48
C GLU A 36 -15.11 -9.42 -16.56
N ASP A 37 -15.56 -8.46 -15.76
CA ASP A 37 -14.71 -7.80 -14.76
C ASP A 37 -14.18 -8.80 -13.74
N VAL A 38 -15.06 -9.65 -13.20
CA VAL A 38 -14.69 -10.70 -12.25
C VAL A 38 -13.72 -11.69 -12.88
N ALA A 39 -13.98 -12.11 -14.12
CA ALA A 39 -13.11 -13.03 -14.85
C ALA A 39 -11.71 -12.42 -15.09
N ALA A 40 -11.65 -11.14 -15.46
CA ALA A 40 -10.38 -10.43 -15.67
C ALA A 40 -9.55 -10.37 -14.37
N LEU A 41 -10.19 -10.07 -13.24
CA LEU A 41 -9.51 -10.05 -11.93
C LEU A 41 -9.05 -11.45 -11.51
N ASN A 42 -9.89 -12.46 -11.70
CA ASN A 42 -9.61 -13.83 -11.29
C ASN A 42 -8.52 -14.50 -12.14
N GLN A 43 -8.15 -13.95 -13.28
CA GLN A 43 -6.93 -14.36 -14.00
C GLN A 43 -5.65 -14.11 -13.18
N HIS A 44 -5.71 -13.19 -12.22
CA HIS A 44 -4.59 -12.89 -11.30
C HIS A 44 -4.64 -13.72 -10.01
N TYR A 45 -5.59 -14.64 -9.90
CA TYR A 45 -5.68 -15.56 -8.77
C TYR A 45 -4.51 -16.53 -8.79
N ARG A 46 -3.79 -16.54 -7.67
CA ARG A 46 -2.62 -17.39 -7.47
C ARG A 46 -2.47 -17.68 -5.98
N PRO A 47 -2.93 -18.87 -5.52
CA PRO A 47 -2.90 -19.22 -4.09
C PRO A 47 -1.49 -19.53 -3.58
N GLU A 48 -0.59 -19.99 -4.45
CA GLU A 48 0.77 -20.34 -4.07
C GLU A 48 1.65 -19.12 -3.85
N VAL A 49 2.47 -19.17 -2.79
CA VAL A 49 3.53 -18.19 -2.53
C VAL A 49 4.77 -18.56 -3.34
N ARG A 50 5.31 -17.62 -4.10
CA ARG A 50 6.52 -17.77 -4.91
C ARG A 50 7.65 -16.94 -4.34
N LYS A 51 8.90 -17.36 -4.62
CA LYS A 51 10.09 -16.59 -4.23
C LYS A 51 10.08 -15.18 -4.82
N GLU A 52 9.58 -15.03 -6.03
CA GLU A 52 9.42 -13.74 -6.71
C GLU A 52 8.38 -12.79 -6.05
N ASP A 53 7.60 -13.31 -5.09
CA ASP A 53 6.68 -12.49 -4.29
C ASP A 53 7.40 -11.77 -3.14
N GLU A 54 8.66 -12.07 -2.89
CA GLU A 54 9.47 -11.34 -1.91
C GLU A 54 9.53 -9.85 -2.29
N GLY A 55 9.31 -8.99 -1.32
CA GLY A 55 9.26 -7.54 -1.55
C GLY A 55 7.90 -7.01 -1.97
N ILE A 56 6.88 -7.86 -2.15
CA ILE A 56 5.52 -7.45 -2.47
C ILE A 56 4.70 -7.38 -1.18
N ILE A 57 3.98 -6.28 -1.00
CA ILE A 57 3.13 -6.07 0.17
C ILE A 57 1.81 -6.83 0.03
N THR A 58 1.32 -7.37 1.15
CA THR A 58 -0.01 -7.98 1.23
C THR A 58 -1.01 -6.98 1.82
N LEU A 59 -2.09 -6.73 1.09
CA LEU A 59 -3.22 -5.92 1.55
C LEU A 59 -4.30 -6.83 2.12
N THR A 60 -4.70 -6.58 3.34
CA THR A 60 -5.71 -7.36 4.07
C THR A 60 -6.78 -6.46 4.68
N THR A 61 -7.85 -7.04 5.19
CA THR A 61 -9.02 -6.30 5.66
C THR A 61 -8.96 -5.86 7.12
N HIS A 62 -8.27 -6.63 7.98
CA HIS A 62 -8.32 -6.46 9.43
C HIS A 62 -6.93 -6.23 10.01
N ASN A 63 -6.82 -5.29 10.94
CA ASN A 63 -5.56 -4.95 11.61
C ASN A 63 -4.90 -6.17 12.27
N HIS A 64 -5.67 -7.01 12.97
CA HIS A 64 -5.12 -8.18 13.62
C HIS A 64 -4.49 -9.19 12.65
N LYS A 65 -5.05 -9.30 11.44
CA LYS A 65 -4.49 -10.18 10.40
C LYS A 65 -3.19 -9.61 9.84
N ALA A 66 -3.12 -8.30 9.59
CA ALA A 66 -1.90 -7.63 9.16
C ALA A 66 -0.80 -7.75 10.23
N ASP A 67 -1.14 -7.48 11.48
CA ASP A 67 -0.20 -7.56 12.61
C ASP A 67 0.32 -8.99 12.79
N GLU A 68 -0.53 -10.00 12.68
CA GLU A 68 -0.16 -11.42 12.76
C GLU A 68 0.80 -11.81 11.62
N LEU A 69 0.51 -11.41 10.39
CA LEU A 69 1.38 -11.67 9.24
C LEU A 69 2.76 -11.02 9.43
N ASN A 70 2.80 -9.77 9.87
CA ASN A 70 4.02 -9.06 10.14
C ASN A 70 4.81 -9.72 11.29
N ARG A 71 4.14 -10.09 12.37
CA ARG A 71 4.77 -10.77 13.51
C ARG A 71 5.36 -12.11 13.12
N ARG A 72 4.63 -12.93 12.40
CA ARG A 72 5.11 -14.24 11.92
C ARG A 72 6.29 -14.10 10.98
N ALA A 73 6.24 -13.15 10.05
CA ALA A 73 7.33 -12.92 9.11
C ALA A 73 8.60 -12.45 9.83
N LEU A 74 8.46 -11.56 10.81
CA LEU A 74 9.57 -11.10 11.64
C LEU A 74 10.19 -12.25 12.43
N ASP A 75 9.37 -13.08 13.06
CA ASP A 75 9.83 -14.21 13.89
C ASP A 75 10.54 -15.31 13.08
N ARG A 76 10.25 -15.43 11.79
CA ARG A 76 10.90 -16.39 10.90
C ARG A 76 12.30 -15.96 10.46
N LEU A 77 12.63 -14.68 10.59
CA LEU A 77 13.95 -14.20 10.21
C LEU A 77 15.00 -14.72 11.19
N PRO A 78 16.17 -15.18 10.69
CA PRO A 78 17.29 -15.55 11.54
C PRO A 78 17.93 -14.30 12.18
N GLY A 79 18.69 -14.53 13.22
CA GLY A 79 19.46 -13.47 13.84
C GLY A 79 18.73 -12.76 14.98
N PRO A 80 19.43 -11.83 15.64
CA PRO A 80 18.91 -11.14 16.81
C PRO A 80 17.86 -10.09 16.44
N SER A 81 16.89 -9.93 17.33
CA SER A 81 15.92 -8.83 17.29
C SER A 81 16.50 -7.59 17.96
N SER A 82 16.25 -6.42 17.39
CA SER A 82 16.58 -5.13 17.98
C SER A 82 15.32 -4.28 18.07
N THR A 83 15.14 -3.59 19.20
CA THR A 83 14.01 -2.71 19.42
C THR A 83 14.49 -1.27 19.55
N PHE A 84 13.87 -0.39 18.79
CA PHE A 84 14.17 1.04 18.77
C PHE A 84 12.96 1.78 19.32
N GLU A 85 13.18 2.58 20.36
CA GLU A 85 12.15 3.35 21.04
C GLU A 85 12.11 4.78 20.51
N ALA A 86 10.90 5.30 20.32
CA ALA A 86 10.70 6.71 20.01
C ALA A 86 11.16 7.58 21.18
N GLU A 87 11.66 8.75 20.88
CA GLU A 87 11.96 9.78 21.85
C GLU A 87 10.83 10.81 21.86
N VAL A 88 10.14 10.93 22.98
CA VAL A 88 9.00 11.85 23.14
C VAL A 88 9.37 12.90 24.18
N ASP A 89 9.22 14.16 23.82
CA ASP A 89 9.49 15.29 24.71
C ASP A 89 8.35 16.32 24.66
N GLY A 90 8.04 16.93 25.80
CA GLY A 90 6.96 17.90 25.93
C GLY A 90 5.58 17.26 25.83
N GLU A 91 4.62 18.04 25.35
CA GLU A 91 3.22 17.61 25.17
C GLU A 91 3.02 16.92 23.83
N PHE A 92 3.12 15.60 23.84
CA PHE A 92 2.83 14.79 22.66
C PHE A 92 2.07 13.54 23.12
N PRO A 93 0.71 13.61 23.19
CA PRO A 93 -0.12 12.52 23.70
C PRO A 93 -0.06 11.29 22.78
N GLU A 94 -0.23 10.11 23.36
CA GLU A 94 -0.19 8.83 22.63
C GLU A 94 -1.19 8.78 21.47
N SER A 95 -2.34 9.44 21.62
CA SER A 95 -3.35 9.53 20.57
C SER A 95 -2.87 10.23 19.30
N MET A 96 -1.79 11.01 19.39
CA MET A 96 -1.17 11.73 18.26
C MET A 96 0.04 10.98 17.68
N PHE A 97 0.47 9.89 18.27
CA PHE A 97 1.65 9.17 17.79
C PHE A 97 1.47 8.75 16.32
N PRO A 98 2.38 9.17 15.43
CA PRO A 98 2.30 8.82 14.01
C PRO A 98 2.65 7.36 13.75
N LEU A 99 3.36 6.73 14.70
CA LEU A 99 3.88 5.38 14.62
C LEU A 99 3.78 4.72 15.99
N ASN A 100 3.89 3.38 16.01
CA ASN A 100 4.14 2.67 17.25
C ASN A 100 5.47 3.17 17.84
N PRO A 101 5.51 3.55 19.13
CA PRO A 101 6.73 4.04 19.75
C PRO A 101 7.83 2.99 19.84
N SER A 102 7.50 1.70 19.80
CA SER A 102 8.47 0.60 19.80
C SER A 102 8.54 -0.03 18.42
N LEU A 103 9.72 -0.01 17.82
CA LEU A 103 9.99 -0.60 16.50
C LEU A 103 10.92 -1.79 16.68
N GLU A 104 10.42 -3.00 16.54
CA GLU A 104 11.22 -4.23 16.56
C GLU A 104 11.60 -4.61 15.14
N LEU A 105 12.90 -4.78 14.90
CA LEU A 105 13.45 -5.14 13.60
C LEU A 105 14.46 -6.29 13.70
N ARG A 106 14.61 -7.01 12.60
CA ARG A 106 15.70 -7.95 12.33
C ARG A 106 16.26 -7.67 10.94
N VAL A 107 17.49 -8.05 10.70
CA VAL A 107 18.04 -8.03 9.34
C VAL A 107 17.17 -8.92 8.44
N GLY A 108 16.78 -8.41 7.28
CA GLY A 108 15.85 -9.05 6.36
C GLY A 108 14.41 -8.54 6.47
N ALA A 109 14.09 -7.74 7.49
CA ALA A 109 12.74 -7.23 7.69
C ALA A 109 12.29 -6.32 6.54
N GLN A 110 11.06 -6.55 6.07
CA GLN A 110 10.41 -5.67 5.11
C GLN A 110 9.76 -4.52 5.83
N VAL A 111 10.11 -3.32 5.44
CA VAL A 111 9.62 -2.09 6.05
C VAL A 111 9.04 -1.15 4.99
N MET A 112 8.22 -0.23 5.45
CA MET A 112 7.61 0.82 4.65
C MET A 112 7.92 2.16 5.27
N PHE A 113 8.32 3.13 4.44
CA PHE A 113 8.42 4.51 4.87
C PHE A 113 7.03 5.10 5.11
N THR A 114 6.89 5.87 6.17
CA THR A 114 5.61 6.39 6.65
C THR A 114 5.41 7.88 6.43
N ARG A 115 6.36 8.52 5.77
CA ARG A 115 6.29 9.93 5.39
C ARG A 115 7.12 10.19 4.13
N ASN A 116 6.92 11.36 3.53
CA ASN A 116 7.74 11.83 2.42
C ASN A 116 9.02 12.48 2.96
N ASP A 117 10.15 12.18 2.32
CA ASP A 117 11.41 12.86 2.60
C ASP A 117 11.47 14.19 1.85
N PRO A 118 11.76 15.32 2.53
CA PRO A 118 11.99 16.59 1.85
C PRO A 118 13.12 16.53 0.81
N GLU A 119 14.15 15.71 1.04
CA GLU A 119 15.27 15.47 0.14
C GLU A 119 14.98 14.41 -0.94
N ARG A 120 13.77 13.85 -0.95
CA ARG A 120 13.28 12.88 -1.94
C ARG A 120 14.01 11.53 -1.98
N SER A 121 14.70 11.15 -0.91
CA SER A 121 15.31 9.81 -0.81
C SER A 121 14.26 8.71 -0.72
N TYR A 122 13.10 9.03 -0.16
CA TYR A 122 11.96 8.12 -0.04
C TYR A 122 10.63 8.90 -0.03
N PHE A 123 9.56 8.17 -0.22
CA PHE A 123 8.18 8.70 -0.15
C PHE A 123 7.32 7.81 0.73
N ASN A 124 6.21 8.33 1.21
CA ASN A 124 5.26 7.57 2.03
C ASN A 124 4.74 6.36 1.26
N GLY A 125 4.94 5.17 1.81
CA GLY A 125 4.57 3.90 1.19
C GLY A 125 5.72 3.17 0.50
N LYS A 126 6.89 3.79 0.35
CA LYS A 126 8.05 3.13 -0.28
C LYS A 126 8.51 1.96 0.57
N LEU A 127 8.68 0.81 -0.08
CA LEU A 127 9.12 -0.43 0.55
C LEU A 127 10.64 -0.56 0.49
N ALA A 128 11.19 -1.13 1.56
CA ALA A 128 12.60 -1.40 1.68
C ALA A 128 12.83 -2.64 2.54
N GLN A 129 14.05 -3.18 2.48
CA GLN A 129 14.48 -4.31 3.29
C GLN A 129 15.63 -3.91 4.19
N VAL A 130 15.56 -4.26 5.48
CA VAL A 130 16.64 -4.02 6.42
C VAL A 130 17.82 -4.92 6.07
N THR A 131 18.99 -4.32 5.82
CA THR A 131 20.21 -5.03 5.44
C THR A 131 21.23 -5.10 6.55
N ARG A 132 21.22 -4.12 7.46
CA ARG A 132 22.18 -4.04 8.55
C ARG A 132 21.59 -3.31 9.75
N ILE A 133 21.83 -3.83 10.94
CA ILE A 133 21.47 -3.19 12.21
C ILE A 133 22.72 -3.13 13.09
N GLU A 134 23.09 -1.93 13.47
CA GLU A 134 24.09 -1.64 14.49
C GLU A 134 23.41 -0.91 15.65
N LYS A 135 24.15 -0.62 16.72
CA LYS A 135 23.62 -0.11 18.00
C LYS A 135 22.58 1.01 17.87
N GLU A 136 22.79 1.95 16.95
CA GLU A 136 21.87 3.08 16.69
C GLU A 136 21.78 3.41 15.19
N SER A 137 22.12 2.44 14.35
CA SER A 137 22.14 2.62 12.90
C SER A 137 21.38 1.49 12.21
N ILE A 138 20.49 1.85 11.32
CA ILE A 138 19.71 0.92 10.52
C ILE A 138 19.97 1.24 9.06
N GLU A 139 20.44 0.25 8.31
CA GLU A 139 20.63 0.36 6.88
C GLU A 139 19.54 -0.44 6.15
N VAL A 140 18.99 0.14 5.11
CA VAL A 140 17.95 -0.49 4.28
C VAL A 140 18.33 -0.46 2.80
N ALA A 141 17.91 -1.48 2.07
CA ALA A 141 17.96 -1.52 0.62
C ALA A 141 16.57 -1.21 0.07
N MET A 142 16.48 -0.23 -0.82
CA MET A 142 15.21 0.09 -1.49
C MET A 142 14.89 -1.01 -2.51
N HIS A 143 13.62 -1.38 -2.66
CA HIS A 143 13.22 -2.45 -3.58
C HIS A 143 13.43 -2.08 -5.06
N ASP A 144 13.45 -0.80 -5.39
CA ASP A 144 13.73 -0.32 -6.75
C ASP A 144 15.23 -0.26 -7.08
N GLY A 145 16.08 -0.73 -6.16
CA GLY A 145 17.53 -0.74 -6.32
C GLY A 145 18.19 0.54 -5.79
N GLY A 146 19.45 0.71 -6.13
CA GLY A 146 20.25 1.85 -5.71
C GLY A 146 21.19 1.55 -4.55
N THR A 147 21.83 2.59 -4.04
CA THR A 147 22.75 2.53 -2.91
C THR A 147 21.97 2.27 -1.61
N PRO A 148 22.48 1.41 -0.70
CA PRO A 148 21.88 1.25 0.61
C PRO A 148 21.72 2.60 1.32
N TYR A 149 20.60 2.76 2.00
CA TYR A 149 20.24 3.99 2.70
C TYR A 149 20.33 3.79 4.21
N VAL A 150 21.03 4.68 4.90
CA VAL A 150 21.08 4.69 6.35
C VAL A 150 19.92 5.53 6.87
N LEU A 151 19.03 4.91 7.65
CA LEU A 151 17.87 5.59 8.21
C LEU A 151 18.29 6.71 9.16
N LYS A 152 17.60 7.83 9.04
CA LYS A 152 17.70 8.97 9.96
C LYS A 152 16.40 9.09 10.73
N LYS A 153 16.49 9.41 12.01
CA LYS A 153 15.32 9.75 12.81
C LYS A 153 14.70 11.02 12.26
N GLU A 154 13.39 11.02 12.18
CA GLU A 154 12.58 12.16 11.77
C GLU A 154 11.81 12.69 12.97
N ARG A 155 11.49 13.97 12.93
CA ARG A 155 10.78 14.65 14.01
C ARG A 155 9.37 15.01 13.57
N TRP A 156 8.39 14.59 14.37
CA TRP A 156 7.01 15.06 14.30
C TRP A 156 6.80 16.06 15.44
N GLU A 157 6.11 17.16 15.12
CA GLU A 157 5.91 18.26 16.04
C GLU A 157 4.42 18.39 16.39
N ASN A 158 4.13 18.56 17.67
CA ASN A 158 2.81 19.00 18.13
C ASN A 158 2.83 20.52 18.24
N LYS A 159 2.04 21.18 17.43
CA LYS A 159 2.02 22.64 17.32
C LYS A 159 0.76 23.20 17.92
N ARG A 160 0.91 24.29 18.69
CA ARG A 160 -0.19 25.12 19.17
C ARG A 160 -0.20 26.43 18.39
N TYR A 161 -1.37 26.82 17.91
CA TYR A 161 -1.54 28.09 17.20
C TYR A 161 -2.09 29.14 18.16
N LYS A 162 -1.48 30.31 18.17
CA LYS A 162 -1.82 31.43 19.00
C LYS A 162 -2.01 32.68 18.15
N VAL A 163 -3.12 33.40 18.31
CA VAL A 163 -3.33 34.66 17.63
C VAL A 163 -2.77 35.78 18.53
N LEU A 164 -1.83 36.57 17.99
CA LEU A 164 -1.31 37.75 18.69
C LEU A 164 -2.35 38.86 18.66
N ASP A 165 -2.68 39.42 19.84
CA ASP A 165 -3.72 40.44 20.01
C ASP A 165 -3.38 41.75 19.28
N ASP A 166 -2.10 42.11 19.16
CA ASP A 166 -1.62 43.36 18.59
C ASP A 166 -1.60 43.40 17.07
N THR A 167 -1.22 42.31 16.43
CA THR A 167 -1.03 42.22 14.96
C THR A 167 -2.05 41.32 14.29
N LYS A 168 -2.83 40.54 15.05
CA LYS A 168 -3.70 39.44 14.58
C LYS A 168 -2.99 38.40 13.74
N GLU A 169 -1.67 38.32 13.85
CA GLU A 169 -0.87 37.30 13.22
C GLU A 169 -0.98 35.96 13.96
N LEU A 170 -0.97 34.87 13.18
CA LEU A 170 -0.97 33.52 13.71
C LEU A 170 0.45 33.15 14.13
N MET A 171 0.63 32.88 15.43
CA MET A 171 1.90 32.43 15.97
C MET A 171 1.86 30.92 16.22
N GLU A 172 2.90 30.23 15.79
CA GLU A 172 3.04 28.79 15.90
C GLU A 172 4.02 28.46 17.04
N ASP A 173 3.54 27.66 18.02
CA ASP A 173 4.35 27.17 19.15
C ASP A 173 4.48 25.65 19.08
N ILE A 174 5.71 25.16 19.14
CA ILE A 174 5.98 23.73 19.25
C ILE A 174 5.92 23.36 20.71
N ILE A 175 4.91 22.57 21.10
CA ILE A 175 4.69 22.18 22.49
C ILE A 175 5.16 20.77 22.83
N GLY A 176 5.41 19.96 21.81
CA GLY A 176 5.91 18.60 21.96
C GLY A 176 6.52 18.06 20.68
N VAL A 177 7.38 17.07 20.83
CA VAL A 177 8.06 16.42 19.70
C VAL A 177 8.04 14.91 19.87
N PHE A 178 8.00 14.20 18.74
CA PHE A 178 8.10 12.75 18.65
C PHE A 178 9.19 12.44 17.63
N ASP A 179 10.30 11.86 18.08
CA ASP A 179 11.43 11.51 17.24
C ASP A 179 11.50 10.00 17.06
N HIS A 180 11.51 9.53 15.83
CA HIS A 180 11.60 8.11 15.53
C HIS A 180 12.08 7.86 14.10
N TYR A 181 12.48 6.62 13.84
CA TYR A 181 12.72 6.19 12.47
C TYR A 181 11.40 6.15 11.70
N PRO A 182 11.35 6.71 10.47
CA PRO A 182 10.09 6.87 9.73
C PRO A 182 9.69 5.61 8.96
N VAL A 183 9.77 4.46 9.60
CA VAL A 183 9.45 3.16 9.01
C VAL A 183 8.60 2.32 9.95
N LYS A 184 7.85 1.39 9.37
CA LYS A 184 7.13 0.34 10.09
C LYS A 184 7.27 -0.99 9.35
N LEU A 185 7.08 -2.10 10.07
CA LEU A 185 6.99 -3.42 9.43
C LEU A 185 5.88 -3.42 8.38
N ALA A 186 6.15 -3.98 7.22
CA ALA A 186 5.24 -3.92 6.10
C ALA A 186 5.32 -5.14 5.18
N TRP A 187 5.25 -6.34 5.71
CA TRP A 187 4.87 -7.50 4.92
C TRP A 187 3.38 -7.45 4.58
N ALA A 188 2.59 -6.92 5.52
CA ALA A 188 1.16 -6.71 5.34
C ALA A 188 0.72 -5.36 5.93
N ILE A 189 -0.32 -4.80 5.33
CA ILE A 189 -1.00 -3.59 5.80
C ILE A 189 -2.49 -3.76 5.50
N THR A 190 -3.35 -3.13 6.29
CA THR A 190 -4.78 -3.13 5.95
C THR A 190 -5.06 -2.22 4.76
N VAL A 191 -6.08 -2.58 4.00
CA VAL A 191 -6.57 -1.73 2.90
C VAL A 191 -6.89 -0.33 3.41
N HIS A 192 -7.50 -0.22 4.59
CA HIS A 192 -7.83 1.07 5.21
C HIS A 192 -6.59 1.92 5.50
N LYS A 193 -5.57 1.34 6.13
CA LYS A 193 -4.30 2.05 6.43
C LYS A 193 -3.48 2.37 5.19
N SER A 194 -3.71 1.67 4.09
CA SER A 194 -3.05 1.93 2.80
C SER A 194 -3.69 3.07 2.00
N GLN A 195 -4.72 3.70 2.52
CA GLN A 195 -5.43 4.79 1.85
C GLN A 195 -4.46 5.94 1.52
N GLY A 196 -4.53 6.42 0.28
CA GLY A 196 -3.60 7.44 -0.23
C GLY A 196 -2.27 6.89 -0.74
N LEU A 197 -1.97 5.60 -0.52
CA LEU A 197 -0.77 4.96 -1.04
C LEU A 197 -1.06 4.24 -2.34
N THR A 198 -0.04 4.10 -3.18
CA THR A 198 -0.10 3.30 -4.41
C THR A 198 1.11 2.38 -4.49
N PHE A 199 0.90 1.19 -5.06
CA PHE A 199 1.93 0.18 -5.22
C PHE A 199 1.97 -0.31 -6.66
N ASP A 200 3.17 -0.61 -7.16
CA ASP A 200 3.32 -1.23 -8.49
C ASP A 200 2.77 -2.66 -8.49
N LYS A 201 3.02 -3.38 -7.39
CA LYS A 201 2.53 -4.74 -7.17
C LYS A 201 2.00 -4.87 -5.75
N ALA A 202 0.92 -5.61 -5.59
CA ALA A 202 0.38 -5.96 -4.28
C ALA A 202 -0.35 -7.30 -4.33
N ILE A 203 -0.24 -8.04 -3.24
CA ILE A 203 -1.04 -9.23 -2.98
C ILE A 203 -2.29 -8.76 -2.27
N ILE A 204 -3.46 -9.05 -2.85
CA ILE A 204 -4.73 -8.70 -2.23
C ILE A 204 -5.32 -9.98 -1.61
N ASP A 205 -5.44 -9.97 -0.29
CA ASP A 205 -5.99 -11.07 0.50
C ASP A 205 -7.17 -10.54 1.32
N VAL A 206 -8.30 -10.44 0.65
CA VAL A 206 -9.49 -9.79 1.19
C VAL A 206 -10.64 -10.76 1.48
N GLY A 207 -10.47 -12.05 1.15
CA GLY A 207 -11.48 -13.07 1.35
C GLY A 207 -12.67 -12.95 0.38
N GLN A 208 -13.62 -13.86 0.52
CA GLN A 208 -14.77 -13.96 -0.40
C GLN A 208 -15.94 -13.02 -0.07
N ALA A 209 -15.97 -12.45 1.13
CA ALA A 209 -17.11 -11.66 1.63
C ALA A 209 -16.98 -10.15 1.37
N PHE A 210 -16.27 -9.76 0.32
CA PHE A 210 -16.01 -8.36 0.03
C PHE A 210 -17.13 -7.74 -0.80
N ALA A 211 -17.67 -6.62 -0.29
CA ALA A 211 -18.59 -5.78 -1.07
C ALA A 211 -17.85 -5.09 -2.22
N PRO A 212 -18.54 -4.75 -3.33
CA PRO A 212 -17.90 -4.11 -4.49
C PRO A 212 -17.11 -2.85 -4.14
N GLY A 213 -17.61 -2.01 -3.22
CA GLY A 213 -16.90 -0.81 -2.77
C GLY A 213 -15.58 -1.09 -2.06
N GLN A 214 -15.51 -2.18 -1.31
CA GLN A 214 -14.28 -2.62 -0.63
C GLN A 214 -13.25 -3.14 -1.63
N VAL A 215 -13.68 -3.89 -2.64
CA VAL A 215 -12.84 -4.34 -3.75
C VAL A 215 -12.27 -3.13 -4.49
N TYR A 216 -13.11 -2.14 -4.77
CA TYR A 216 -12.67 -0.88 -5.39
C TYR A 216 -11.53 -0.22 -4.61
N VAL A 217 -11.68 -0.07 -3.28
CA VAL A 217 -10.68 0.56 -2.43
C VAL A 217 -9.36 -0.22 -2.48
N ALA A 218 -9.42 -1.55 -2.43
CA ALA A 218 -8.23 -2.41 -2.51
C ALA A 218 -7.54 -2.29 -3.88
N LEU A 219 -8.26 -2.42 -4.97
CA LEU A 219 -7.73 -2.33 -6.34
C LEU A 219 -7.15 -0.96 -6.64
N SER A 220 -7.74 0.11 -6.09
CA SER A 220 -7.26 1.48 -6.31
C SER A 220 -5.90 1.76 -5.66
N ARG A 221 -5.37 0.84 -4.84
CA ARG A 221 -3.99 0.90 -4.34
C ARG A 221 -2.96 0.51 -5.40
N LEU A 222 -3.38 -0.10 -6.49
CA LEU A 222 -2.50 -0.51 -7.59
C LEU A 222 -2.46 0.55 -8.69
N ARG A 223 -1.30 0.69 -9.31
CA ARG A 223 -1.12 1.55 -10.49
C ARG A 223 -1.66 0.93 -11.76
N SER A 224 -1.63 -0.40 -11.85
CA SER A 224 -2.11 -1.14 -13.00
C SER A 224 -2.61 -2.53 -12.60
N LEU A 225 -3.41 -3.13 -13.47
CA LEU A 225 -3.92 -4.48 -13.28
C LEU A 225 -2.79 -5.53 -13.26
N ASP A 226 -1.70 -5.28 -13.98
CA ASP A 226 -0.55 -6.18 -14.04
C ASP A 226 0.14 -6.39 -12.67
N GLY A 227 -0.03 -5.43 -11.77
CA GLY A 227 0.51 -5.54 -10.41
C GLY A 227 -0.34 -6.36 -9.44
N LEU A 228 -1.50 -6.85 -9.87
CA LEU A 228 -2.43 -7.56 -9.01
C LEU A 228 -2.03 -9.03 -8.83
N ILE A 229 -2.01 -9.48 -7.57
CA ILE A 229 -1.96 -10.90 -7.19
C ILE A 229 -3.12 -11.13 -6.21
N LEU A 230 -4.04 -12.04 -6.56
CA LEU A 230 -5.14 -12.43 -5.68
C LEU A 230 -4.79 -13.75 -4.98
N ARG A 231 -4.91 -13.77 -3.66
CA ARG A 231 -4.79 -15.00 -2.86
C ARG A 231 -6.12 -15.74 -2.73
N THR A 232 -7.22 -15.02 -2.92
CA THR A 232 -8.58 -15.56 -2.92
C THR A 232 -9.31 -15.02 -4.15
N PRO A 233 -10.06 -15.85 -4.89
CA PRO A 233 -10.81 -15.36 -6.03
C PRO A 233 -11.87 -14.36 -5.60
N ILE A 234 -12.17 -13.40 -6.48
CA ILE A 234 -13.31 -12.51 -6.30
C ILE A 234 -14.60 -13.32 -6.46
N ASN A 235 -15.50 -13.17 -5.49
CA ASN A 235 -16.78 -13.88 -5.50
C ASN A 235 -17.66 -13.37 -6.64
N PRO A 236 -18.24 -14.25 -7.48
CA PRO A 236 -19.18 -13.85 -8.52
C PRO A 236 -20.43 -13.12 -8.00
N GLY A 237 -20.74 -13.23 -6.71
CA GLY A 237 -21.84 -12.51 -6.07
C GLY A 237 -21.71 -10.98 -6.09
N VAL A 238 -20.52 -10.43 -6.42
CA VAL A 238 -20.33 -8.98 -6.60
C VAL A 238 -20.89 -8.46 -7.92
N VAL A 239 -21.23 -9.34 -8.87
CA VAL A 239 -21.79 -8.95 -10.17
C VAL A 239 -23.15 -8.27 -9.95
N SER A 240 -23.33 -7.11 -10.58
CA SER A 240 -24.57 -6.36 -10.49
C SER A 240 -25.72 -7.11 -11.18
N ARG A 241 -26.89 -7.16 -10.54
CA ARG A 241 -28.09 -7.74 -11.12
C ARG A 241 -28.52 -7.05 -12.42
N ASP A 242 -28.32 -5.73 -12.48
CA ASP A 242 -28.64 -4.95 -13.67
C ASP A 242 -27.69 -5.29 -14.82
N ALA A 243 -26.41 -5.52 -14.53
CA ALA A 243 -25.44 -5.97 -15.53
C ALA A 243 -25.76 -7.39 -16.04
N GLU A 244 -26.23 -8.30 -15.18
CA GLU A 244 -26.67 -9.64 -15.59
C GLU A 244 -27.88 -9.58 -16.55
N VAL A 245 -28.85 -8.74 -16.27
CA VAL A 245 -30.03 -8.55 -17.11
C VAL A 245 -29.65 -8.02 -18.49
N VAL A 246 -28.76 -7.02 -18.54
CA VAL A 246 -28.24 -6.46 -19.79
C VAL A 246 -27.48 -7.51 -20.60
N ALA A 247 -26.64 -8.30 -19.99
CA ALA A 247 -25.88 -9.36 -20.65
C ALA A 247 -26.78 -10.48 -21.19
N LEU A 248 -27.82 -10.87 -20.45
CA LEU A 248 -28.83 -11.86 -20.90
C LEU A 248 -29.66 -11.34 -22.06
N THR A 249 -30.01 -10.08 -22.07
CA THR A 249 -30.77 -9.44 -23.15
C THR A 249 -29.94 -9.37 -24.44
N ALA A 250 -28.66 -8.95 -24.33
CA ALA A 250 -27.73 -8.91 -25.46
C ALA A 250 -27.51 -10.30 -26.08
N ARG A 251 -27.38 -11.35 -25.28
CA ARG A 251 -27.23 -12.74 -25.77
C ARG A 251 -28.47 -13.26 -26.47
N LYS A 252 -29.66 -12.79 -26.10
CA LYS A 252 -30.90 -13.18 -26.79
C LYS A 252 -31.06 -12.50 -28.14
N GLU A 253 -30.54 -11.29 -28.30
CA GLU A 253 -30.55 -10.57 -29.58
C GLU A 253 -29.54 -11.14 -30.58
N ASP A 254 -28.42 -11.70 -30.09
CA ASP A 254 -27.43 -12.37 -30.97
C ASP A 254 -27.86 -13.77 -31.46
N VAL A 255 -28.94 -14.35 -30.93
CA VAL A 255 -29.43 -15.69 -31.26
C VAL A 255 -30.74 -15.63 -32.05
N SER A 256 -31.31 -14.46 -32.24
CA SER A 256 -32.51 -14.23 -33.06
C SER A 256 -32.16 -13.61 -34.42
#